data_bb22e7dbc15dfa09f889997acbad7287
#
_entry.id   bb22e7dbc15dfa09f889997acbad7287
#
_cell.length_a   1.000
_cell.length_b   1.000
_cell.length_c   1.000
_cell.angle_alpha   90.00
_cell.angle_beta   90.00
_cell.angle_gamma   90.00
#
_symmetry.space_group_name_H-M   'P 1'
#
loop_
_entity.id
_entity.type
_entity.pdbx_description
1 polymer ?
#
loop_
_entity_poly.entity_id
_entity_poly.type
_entity_poly.pdbx_seq_one_letter_code
_entity_poly.pdbx_strand_id
1 'polypeptide(L)'
;MAILLGCDSVHLEFPTKLIAKDVTLGVNEGDRIGIVGKNGDGKSSLLSVLAGVLEPDAGRVTRRRDVAVGVLGQRDSLDSASTVHRAVVGDVPEYEWASSPRVRQILDGLIADVPWEGLVGELSGGQRRRVDLARLLIGDYDVLMLDEPTNHLDMRTINWLAGHLKARWQKSSGAMLVVTHDRWFLDEVCTSMWEVHDGCVDPFEGGYSAYILQRVERDRMAQVTEERRRNMARKELAWLSRGAQARSTKPKFRVEAARELIADVPPVRNELELKRLAVSRLGKQVIDVVDVDAGYEGEPTAKGSTESRPSGATSDRPVLSDVTWLIGAGDRYGLLGENGAGKTTLLNIIQGKLKPLRGRVKIGSTVRFGVLSQQLDELKPVEDDTIREVLARGKRYVMVEGKETSPEKLLERLGFTQQQMWSRIKDLSGGQKRRLSLLLTILEEPNVLILDEPGNDLDTDMLALVEDLLDSWPGTLILVTHDRFLMERVTDQQWALINGTLRHVPGGVDEYLRLTEGAS
;
A
#
# COMPACT_ATOMS: atom_id res chain seq x y z
N MET A 1 -22.92 23.04 -10.00
CA MET A 1 -22.84 21.63 -9.66
C MET A 1 -23.73 21.41 -8.43
N ALA A 2 -24.47 20.31 -8.38
CA ALA A 2 -25.34 20.04 -7.22
C ALA A 2 -24.57 19.27 -6.16
N ILE A 3 -24.68 19.71 -4.91
CA ILE A 3 -24.06 18.99 -3.77
C ILE A 3 -24.88 17.72 -3.51
N LEU A 4 -24.21 16.58 -3.55
CA LEU A 4 -24.78 15.27 -3.23
C LEU A 4 -24.71 14.98 -1.73
N LEU A 5 -23.58 15.31 -1.16
CA LEU A 5 -23.21 15.00 0.23
C LEU A 5 -22.29 16.11 0.76
N GLY A 6 -22.38 16.43 2.04
CA GLY A 6 -21.47 17.37 2.67
C GLY A 6 -21.45 17.23 4.18
N CYS A 7 -20.42 17.76 4.79
CA CYS A 7 -20.33 17.92 6.24
C CYS A 7 -20.02 19.39 6.57
N ASP A 8 -20.53 19.84 7.72
CA ASP A 8 -20.40 21.21 8.19
C ASP A 8 -19.93 21.19 9.64
N SER A 9 -18.74 21.78 9.86
CA SER A 9 -18.09 21.92 11.17
C SER A 9 -18.00 20.59 11.94
N VAL A 10 -17.69 19.50 11.23
CA VAL A 10 -17.60 18.18 11.84
C VAL A 10 -16.40 18.08 12.77
N HIS A 11 -16.69 17.65 14.01
CA HIS A 11 -15.70 17.32 15.03
C HIS A 11 -15.82 15.85 15.39
N LEU A 12 -14.67 15.14 15.42
CA LEU A 12 -14.59 13.74 15.79
C LEU A 12 -13.32 13.49 16.59
N GLU A 13 -13.47 12.96 17.80
CA GLU A 13 -12.36 12.66 18.68
C GLU A 13 -12.51 11.25 19.28
N PHE A 14 -11.44 10.45 19.21
CA PHE A 14 -11.30 9.22 19.95
C PHE A 14 -10.48 9.45 21.23
N PRO A 15 -10.58 8.61 22.26
CA PRO A 15 -9.89 8.82 23.55
C PRO A 15 -8.39 9.09 23.45
N THR A 16 -7.76 8.68 22.38
CA THR A 16 -6.30 8.80 22.17
C THR A 16 -5.91 9.71 21.03
N LYS A 17 -6.89 10.17 20.19
CA LYS A 17 -6.56 10.93 18.98
C LYS A 17 -7.74 11.77 18.48
N LEU A 18 -7.46 13.03 18.18
CA LEU A 18 -8.33 13.91 17.42
C LEU A 18 -8.27 13.51 15.93
N ILE A 19 -9.43 13.24 15.33
CA ILE A 19 -9.57 12.80 13.94
C ILE A 19 -10.00 13.94 13.02
N ALA A 20 -10.98 14.75 13.45
CA ALA A 20 -11.47 15.87 12.70
C ALA A 20 -11.76 17.04 13.64
N LYS A 21 -11.31 18.24 13.26
CA LYS A 21 -11.55 19.48 14.01
C LYS A 21 -12.20 20.50 13.09
N ASP A 22 -13.50 20.72 13.29
CA ASP A 22 -14.28 21.70 12.55
C ASP A 22 -14.19 21.56 11.00
N VAL A 23 -14.22 20.31 10.52
CA VAL A 23 -14.06 19.99 9.11
C VAL A 23 -15.36 20.29 8.35
N THR A 24 -15.25 21.09 7.29
CA THR A 24 -16.36 21.41 6.37
C THR A 24 -15.97 21.04 4.96
N LEU A 25 -16.70 20.09 4.35
CA LEU A 25 -16.44 19.54 3.03
C LEU A 25 -17.73 19.35 2.25
N GLY A 26 -17.64 19.40 0.92
CA GLY A 26 -18.75 19.13 0.01
C GLY A 26 -18.34 18.18 -1.11
N VAL A 27 -19.22 17.26 -1.45
CA VAL A 27 -19.09 16.34 -2.58
C VAL A 27 -20.16 16.67 -3.60
N ASN A 28 -19.75 17.03 -4.79
CA ASN A 28 -20.62 17.44 -5.87
C ASN A 28 -20.81 16.33 -6.91
N GLU A 29 -21.81 16.48 -7.75
CA GLU A 29 -21.94 15.65 -8.94
C GLU A 29 -20.70 15.79 -9.83
N GLY A 30 -20.15 14.66 -10.23
CA GLY A 30 -18.94 14.57 -11.07
C GLY A 30 -17.63 14.50 -10.29
N ASP A 31 -17.64 14.65 -8.96
CA ASP A 31 -16.43 14.60 -8.15
C ASP A 31 -15.84 13.18 -8.11
N ARG A 32 -14.51 13.12 -8.24
CA ARG A 32 -13.68 11.91 -8.12
C ARG A 32 -12.55 12.23 -7.17
N ILE A 33 -12.76 11.93 -5.90
CA ILE A 33 -11.93 12.40 -4.79
C ILE A 33 -11.08 11.25 -4.25
N GLY A 34 -9.75 11.41 -4.29
CA GLY A 34 -8.81 10.54 -3.60
C GLY A 34 -8.53 11.08 -2.19
N ILE A 35 -8.61 10.24 -1.17
CA ILE A 35 -8.33 10.61 0.22
C ILE A 35 -6.99 10.01 0.61
N VAL A 36 -6.03 10.88 0.94
CA VAL A 36 -4.67 10.51 1.31
C VAL A 36 -4.29 11.05 2.68
N GLY A 37 -3.21 10.52 3.25
CA GLY A 37 -2.70 10.89 4.58
C GLY A 37 -2.05 9.71 5.25
N LYS A 38 -1.40 9.93 6.39
CA LYS A 38 -0.70 8.87 7.13
C LYS A 38 -1.67 7.82 7.68
N ASN A 39 -1.13 6.63 7.95
CA ASN A 39 -1.90 5.61 8.63
C ASN A 39 -2.31 6.06 10.03
N GLY A 40 -3.61 5.93 10.32
CA GLY A 40 -4.20 6.38 11.58
C GLY A 40 -4.67 7.84 11.59
N ASP A 41 -4.48 8.66 10.55
CA ASP A 41 -4.96 10.06 10.51
C ASP A 41 -6.48 10.20 10.37
N GLY A 42 -7.20 9.07 10.26
CA GLY A 42 -8.65 9.07 10.30
C GLY A 42 -9.35 9.07 8.94
N LYS A 43 -8.64 8.70 7.87
CA LYS A 43 -9.21 8.60 6.51
C LYS A 43 -10.49 7.76 6.46
N SER A 44 -10.43 6.53 6.98
CA SER A 44 -11.59 5.62 7.05
C SER A 44 -12.69 6.11 7.98
N SER A 45 -12.32 6.80 9.08
CA SER A 45 -13.29 7.42 9.99
C SER A 45 -14.02 8.57 9.31
N LEU A 46 -13.32 9.44 8.57
CA LEU A 46 -13.90 10.51 7.78
C LEU A 46 -14.88 9.94 6.74
N LEU A 47 -14.47 8.87 6.02
CA LEU A 47 -15.33 8.20 5.06
C LEU A 47 -16.60 7.64 5.74
N SER A 48 -16.46 7.03 6.94
CA SER A 48 -17.58 6.49 7.72
C SER A 48 -18.53 7.57 8.23
N VAL A 49 -18.00 8.72 8.61
CA VAL A 49 -18.83 9.89 9.00
C VAL A 49 -19.63 10.41 7.80
N LEU A 50 -18.99 10.59 6.65
CA LEU A 50 -19.65 11.03 5.42
C LEU A 50 -20.71 10.02 4.94
N ALA A 51 -20.44 8.72 5.13
CA ALA A 51 -21.41 7.66 4.83
C ALA A 51 -22.59 7.61 5.81
N GLY A 52 -22.51 8.29 6.94
CA GLY A 52 -23.53 8.23 8.01
C GLY A 52 -23.47 6.92 8.83
N VAL A 53 -22.37 6.18 8.76
CA VAL A 53 -22.13 4.97 9.56
C VAL A 53 -21.60 5.33 10.96
N LEU A 54 -20.82 6.41 11.05
CA LEU A 54 -20.26 6.96 12.28
C LEU A 54 -20.84 8.34 12.54
N GLU A 55 -21.42 8.55 13.72
CA GLU A 55 -21.90 9.87 14.13
C GLU A 55 -20.73 10.74 14.63
N PRO A 56 -20.61 12.01 14.18
CA PRO A 56 -19.61 12.93 14.70
C PRO A 56 -19.99 13.42 16.10
N ASP A 57 -18.98 13.79 16.91
CA ASP A 57 -19.20 14.36 18.26
C ASP A 57 -19.84 15.75 18.20
N ALA A 58 -19.57 16.52 17.13
CA ALA A 58 -20.22 17.80 16.84
C ALA A 58 -20.26 18.07 15.33
N GLY A 59 -21.04 19.05 14.92
CA GLY A 59 -21.30 19.35 13.51
C GLY A 59 -22.41 18.50 12.93
N ARG A 60 -22.52 18.47 11.62
CA ARG A 60 -23.58 17.71 10.94
C ARG A 60 -23.13 17.21 9.57
N VAL A 61 -23.67 16.05 9.16
CA VAL A 61 -23.57 15.55 7.80
C VAL A 61 -24.91 15.77 7.10
N THR A 62 -24.85 16.29 5.89
CA THR A 62 -26.03 16.56 5.06
C THR A 62 -25.95 15.70 3.80
N ARG A 63 -27.05 15.05 3.45
CA ARG A 63 -27.19 14.27 2.23
C ARG A 63 -28.44 14.73 1.48
N ARG A 64 -28.31 14.94 0.17
CA ARG A 64 -29.45 15.26 -0.69
C ARG A 64 -30.46 14.11 -0.63
N ARG A 65 -31.74 14.43 -0.62
CA ARG A 65 -32.81 13.42 -0.69
C ARG A 65 -32.60 12.54 -1.94
N ASP A 66 -32.90 11.26 -1.79
CA ASP A 66 -32.87 10.24 -2.86
C ASP A 66 -31.45 9.93 -3.41
N VAL A 67 -30.38 10.37 -2.76
CA VAL A 67 -29.02 9.96 -3.10
C VAL A 67 -28.72 8.58 -2.51
N ALA A 68 -28.46 7.62 -3.39
CA ALA A 68 -28.00 6.29 -3.02
C ALA A 68 -26.48 6.28 -2.80
N VAL A 69 -26.02 5.86 -1.61
CA VAL A 69 -24.60 5.79 -1.24
C VAL A 69 -24.20 4.32 -1.09
N GLY A 70 -23.23 3.89 -1.88
CA GLY A 70 -22.60 2.58 -1.75
C GLY A 70 -21.26 2.69 -1.02
N VAL A 71 -21.04 1.84 -0.02
CA VAL A 71 -19.84 1.87 0.82
C VAL A 71 -19.14 0.53 0.82
N LEU A 72 -17.85 0.53 0.46
CA LEU A 72 -16.93 -0.57 0.72
C LEU A 72 -16.12 -0.20 1.96
N GLY A 73 -16.41 -0.80 3.10
CA GLY A 73 -15.67 -0.57 4.35
C GLY A 73 -14.38 -1.41 4.41
N GLN A 74 -13.57 -1.25 5.46
CA GLN A 74 -12.36 -2.08 5.66
C GLN A 74 -12.67 -3.56 5.92
N ARG A 75 -13.79 -3.86 6.57
CA ARG A 75 -14.28 -5.22 6.80
C ARG A 75 -15.41 -5.51 5.86
N ASP A 76 -15.43 -6.71 5.29
CA ASP A 76 -16.58 -7.16 4.51
C ASP A 76 -17.81 -7.34 5.41
N SER A 77 -18.98 -7.15 4.82
CA SER A 77 -20.30 -7.34 5.48
C SER A 77 -21.01 -8.59 4.98
N LEU A 78 -20.27 -9.52 4.38
CA LEU A 78 -20.82 -10.72 3.77
C LEU A 78 -21.18 -11.76 4.83
N ASP A 79 -22.34 -12.42 4.64
CA ASP A 79 -22.72 -13.54 5.45
C ASP A 79 -21.92 -14.79 5.06
N SER A 80 -21.12 -15.31 6.00
CA SER A 80 -20.28 -16.48 5.79
C SER A 80 -21.06 -17.76 5.47
N ALA A 81 -22.35 -17.83 5.80
CA ALA A 81 -23.21 -18.97 5.53
C ALA A 81 -23.88 -18.90 4.14
N SER A 82 -23.81 -17.77 3.45
CA SER A 82 -24.36 -17.61 2.11
C SER A 82 -23.41 -18.13 1.03
N THR A 83 -23.96 -18.48 -0.14
CA THR A 83 -23.16 -18.76 -1.34
C THR A 83 -22.67 -17.45 -1.96
N VAL A 84 -21.59 -17.54 -2.76
CA VAL A 84 -21.05 -16.38 -3.52
C VAL A 84 -22.15 -15.80 -4.42
N HIS A 85 -22.87 -16.64 -5.15
CA HIS A 85 -24.03 -16.26 -5.95
C HIS A 85 -25.00 -15.36 -5.16
N ARG A 86 -25.49 -15.85 -4.04
CA ARG A 86 -26.46 -15.13 -3.22
C ARG A 86 -25.88 -13.85 -2.61
N ALA A 87 -24.63 -13.86 -2.23
CA ALA A 87 -23.95 -12.68 -1.69
C ALA A 87 -23.81 -11.56 -2.71
N VAL A 88 -23.62 -11.87 -4.00
CA VAL A 88 -23.35 -10.90 -5.06
C VAL A 88 -24.62 -10.37 -5.71
N VAL A 89 -25.51 -11.26 -6.15
CA VAL A 89 -26.73 -10.92 -6.92
C VAL A 89 -28.02 -11.13 -6.12
N GLY A 90 -27.93 -11.64 -4.89
CA GLY A 90 -29.11 -11.93 -4.07
C GLY A 90 -29.92 -13.12 -4.61
N ASP A 91 -31.24 -13.04 -4.44
CA ASP A 91 -32.18 -14.03 -4.93
C ASP A 91 -32.70 -13.70 -6.34
N VAL A 92 -31.97 -12.87 -7.10
CA VAL A 92 -32.33 -12.48 -8.49
C VAL A 92 -32.14 -13.67 -9.42
N PRO A 93 -33.14 -14.00 -10.26
CA PRO A 93 -33.07 -15.13 -11.18
C PRO A 93 -31.92 -14.99 -12.19
N GLU A 94 -31.29 -16.09 -12.57
CA GLU A 94 -30.14 -16.11 -13.48
C GLU A 94 -30.40 -15.38 -14.80
N TYR A 95 -31.57 -15.56 -15.42
CA TYR A 95 -31.92 -14.91 -16.67
C TYR A 95 -31.96 -13.38 -16.59
N GLU A 96 -32.16 -12.82 -15.40
CA GLU A 96 -32.22 -11.37 -15.18
C GLU A 96 -30.81 -10.78 -15.03
N TRP A 97 -29.97 -11.27 -14.09
CA TRP A 97 -28.63 -10.74 -13.91
C TRP A 97 -27.67 -11.12 -15.06
N ALA A 98 -27.80 -12.34 -15.63
CA ALA A 98 -26.96 -12.78 -16.74
C ALA A 98 -27.28 -12.06 -18.07
N SER A 99 -28.48 -11.45 -18.20
CA SER A 99 -28.82 -10.61 -19.37
C SER A 99 -28.06 -9.27 -19.36
N SER A 100 -27.60 -8.78 -18.20
CA SER A 100 -26.91 -7.51 -18.05
C SER A 100 -25.44 -7.61 -18.45
N PRO A 101 -24.98 -6.92 -19.52
CA PRO A 101 -23.57 -6.90 -19.89
C PRO A 101 -22.68 -6.34 -18.77
N ARG A 102 -23.18 -5.33 -18.03
CA ARG A 102 -22.46 -4.71 -16.90
C ARG A 102 -22.20 -5.73 -15.78
N VAL A 103 -23.21 -6.52 -15.40
CA VAL A 103 -23.05 -7.53 -14.35
C VAL A 103 -22.02 -8.57 -14.77
N ARG A 104 -22.13 -9.09 -16.00
CA ARG A 104 -21.16 -10.07 -16.51
C ARG A 104 -19.73 -9.52 -16.51
N GLN A 105 -19.52 -8.30 -16.98
CA GLN A 105 -18.18 -7.66 -16.97
C GLN A 105 -17.62 -7.53 -15.55
N ILE A 106 -18.45 -7.23 -14.55
CA ILE A 106 -18.02 -7.16 -13.15
C ILE A 106 -17.64 -8.54 -12.61
N LEU A 107 -18.46 -9.56 -12.90
CA LEU A 107 -18.17 -10.93 -12.47
C LEU A 107 -16.87 -11.45 -13.11
N ASP A 108 -16.73 -11.28 -14.42
CA ASP A 108 -15.54 -11.72 -15.17
C ASP A 108 -14.27 -10.97 -14.73
N GLY A 109 -14.41 -9.67 -14.44
CA GLY A 109 -13.26 -8.84 -14.06
C GLY A 109 -12.78 -9.04 -12.62
N LEU A 110 -13.65 -9.46 -11.70
CA LEU A 110 -13.33 -9.52 -10.27
C LEU A 110 -13.33 -10.93 -9.68
N ILE A 111 -14.22 -11.81 -10.12
CA ILE A 111 -14.48 -13.07 -9.42
C ILE A 111 -14.55 -14.29 -10.36
N ALA A 112 -14.00 -14.21 -11.57
CA ALA A 112 -14.01 -15.33 -12.52
C ALA A 112 -13.37 -16.63 -11.96
N ASP A 113 -12.42 -16.52 -11.06
CA ASP A 113 -11.70 -17.62 -10.39
C ASP A 113 -12.37 -18.07 -9.08
N VAL A 114 -13.45 -17.39 -8.63
CA VAL A 114 -14.13 -17.69 -7.37
C VAL A 114 -15.27 -18.70 -7.62
N PRO A 115 -15.37 -19.78 -6.83
CA PRO A 115 -16.46 -20.75 -6.97
C PRO A 115 -17.83 -20.10 -6.74
N TRP A 116 -18.65 -20.01 -7.80
CA TRP A 116 -19.94 -19.30 -7.78
C TRP A 116 -20.94 -19.87 -6.77
N GLU A 117 -20.98 -21.21 -6.63
CA GLU A 117 -21.81 -21.92 -5.67
C GLU A 117 -21.08 -22.23 -4.34
N GLY A 118 -19.84 -21.77 -4.20
CA GLY A 118 -19.05 -21.94 -2.97
C GLY A 118 -19.58 -21.08 -1.82
N LEU A 119 -19.32 -21.49 -0.59
CA LEU A 119 -19.68 -20.70 0.59
C LEU A 119 -18.71 -19.55 0.79
N VAL A 120 -19.23 -18.37 1.12
CA VAL A 120 -18.43 -17.17 1.42
C VAL A 120 -17.44 -17.43 2.57
N GLY A 121 -17.83 -18.26 3.56
CA GLY A 121 -16.98 -18.62 4.69
C GLY A 121 -15.73 -19.44 4.34
N GLU A 122 -15.72 -20.12 3.18
CA GLU A 122 -14.60 -20.94 2.70
C GLU A 122 -13.61 -20.14 1.85
N LEU A 123 -13.95 -18.89 1.50
CA LEU A 123 -13.12 -18.04 0.67
C LEU A 123 -11.94 -17.45 1.46
N SER A 124 -10.81 -17.26 0.78
CA SER A 124 -9.72 -16.46 1.30
C SER A 124 -10.14 -15.00 1.53
N GLY A 125 -9.43 -14.28 2.40
CA GLY A 125 -9.73 -12.86 2.66
C GLY A 125 -9.74 -12.01 1.39
N GLY A 126 -8.80 -12.26 0.46
CA GLY A 126 -8.75 -11.55 -0.82
C GLY A 126 -9.94 -11.89 -1.74
N GLN A 127 -10.37 -13.16 -1.79
CA GLN A 127 -11.56 -13.56 -2.54
C GLN A 127 -12.83 -12.93 -1.96
N ARG A 128 -13.01 -12.96 -0.63
CA ARG A 128 -14.13 -12.29 0.05
C ARG A 128 -14.18 -10.81 -0.28
N ARG A 129 -13.02 -10.14 -0.27
CA ARG A 129 -12.91 -8.72 -0.63
C ARG A 129 -13.36 -8.44 -2.05
N ARG A 130 -12.97 -9.29 -3.01
CA ARG A 130 -13.39 -9.18 -4.42
C ARG A 130 -14.88 -9.43 -4.59
N VAL A 131 -15.46 -10.38 -3.85
CA VAL A 131 -16.91 -10.64 -3.84
C VAL A 131 -17.70 -9.45 -3.29
N ASP A 132 -17.23 -8.83 -2.20
CA ASP A 132 -17.88 -7.64 -1.62
C ASP A 132 -17.81 -6.43 -2.56
N LEU A 133 -16.64 -6.23 -3.21
CA LEU A 133 -16.48 -5.21 -4.24
C LEU A 133 -17.40 -5.46 -5.45
N ALA A 134 -17.49 -6.71 -5.94
CA ALA A 134 -18.38 -7.07 -7.05
C ALA A 134 -19.84 -6.78 -6.71
N ARG A 135 -20.31 -7.18 -5.51
CA ARG A 135 -21.64 -6.87 -5.00
C ARG A 135 -21.91 -5.37 -5.02
N LEU A 136 -20.96 -4.57 -4.53
CA LEU A 136 -21.10 -3.12 -4.50
C LEU A 136 -21.16 -2.52 -5.91
N LEU A 137 -20.30 -2.97 -6.83
CA LEU A 137 -20.24 -2.42 -8.18
C LEU A 137 -21.47 -2.77 -9.03
N ILE A 138 -22.14 -3.88 -8.76
CA ILE A 138 -23.41 -4.27 -9.41
C ILE A 138 -24.53 -3.32 -9.02
N GLY A 139 -24.57 -2.85 -7.79
CA GLY A 139 -25.60 -1.93 -7.31
C GLY A 139 -25.56 -0.55 -8.01
N ASP A 140 -26.71 0.10 -8.07
CA ASP A 140 -26.85 1.44 -8.60
C ASP A 140 -26.75 2.46 -7.47
N TYR A 141 -25.64 3.23 -7.47
CA TYR A 141 -25.35 4.24 -6.49
C TYR A 141 -24.98 5.55 -7.17
N ASP A 142 -25.43 6.66 -6.58
CA ASP A 142 -25.04 8.02 -6.97
C ASP A 142 -23.67 8.39 -6.42
N VAL A 143 -23.32 7.87 -5.23
CA VAL A 143 -22.04 8.07 -4.57
C VAL A 143 -21.43 6.73 -4.21
N LEU A 144 -20.19 6.49 -4.61
CA LEU A 144 -19.38 5.35 -4.15
C LEU A 144 -18.32 5.83 -3.18
N MET A 145 -18.22 5.14 -2.06
CA MET A 145 -17.19 5.32 -1.04
C MET A 145 -16.40 4.03 -0.90
N LEU A 146 -15.13 4.08 -1.29
CA LEU A 146 -14.27 2.91 -1.37
C LEU A 146 -13.10 3.05 -0.40
N ASP A 147 -13.02 2.17 0.59
CA ASP A 147 -11.92 2.13 1.55
C ASP A 147 -10.98 0.97 1.20
N GLU A 148 -9.79 1.30 0.72
CA GLU A 148 -8.75 0.37 0.26
C GLU A 148 -9.26 -0.68 -0.76
N PRO A 149 -9.87 -0.24 -1.90
CA PRO A 149 -10.43 -1.18 -2.87
C PRO A 149 -9.38 -1.98 -3.64
N THR A 150 -8.13 -1.51 -3.68
CA THR A 150 -7.02 -2.12 -4.41
C THR A 150 -6.28 -3.20 -3.62
N ASN A 151 -6.52 -3.28 -2.30
CA ASN A 151 -5.86 -4.27 -1.45
C ASN A 151 -6.20 -5.70 -1.88
N HIS A 152 -5.19 -6.56 -1.94
CA HIS A 152 -5.27 -7.95 -2.38
C HIS A 152 -5.67 -8.17 -3.85
N LEU A 153 -5.74 -7.12 -4.64
CA LEU A 153 -5.95 -7.21 -6.09
C LEU A 153 -4.58 -7.29 -6.79
N ASP A 154 -4.52 -8.06 -7.87
CA ASP A 154 -3.37 -8.03 -8.77
C ASP A 154 -3.45 -6.86 -9.77
N MET A 155 -2.34 -6.58 -10.45
CA MET A 155 -2.25 -5.44 -11.37
C MET A 155 -3.30 -5.47 -12.48
N ARG A 156 -3.65 -6.65 -12.99
CA ARG A 156 -4.69 -6.80 -14.01
C ARG A 156 -6.05 -6.38 -13.47
N THR A 157 -6.41 -6.87 -12.30
CA THR A 157 -7.67 -6.54 -11.62
C THR A 157 -7.74 -5.06 -11.24
N ILE A 158 -6.62 -4.46 -10.77
CA ILE A 158 -6.53 -3.02 -10.47
C ILE A 158 -6.75 -2.19 -11.75
N ASN A 159 -6.10 -2.57 -12.86
CA ASN A 159 -6.27 -1.89 -14.15
C ASN A 159 -7.72 -1.97 -14.65
N TRP A 160 -8.32 -3.15 -14.57
CA TRP A 160 -9.73 -3.36 -14.91
C TRP A 160 -10.66 -2.49 -14.03
N LEU A 161 -10.42 -2.46 -12.70
CA LEU A 161 -11.21 -1.67 -11.75
C LEU A 161 -11.13 -0.17 -12.07
N ALA A 162 -9.94 0.33 -12.36
CA ALA A 162 -9.75 1.72 -12.75
C ALA A 162 -10.55 2.08 -14.01
N GLY A 163 -10.48 1.24 -15.05
CA GLY A 163 -11.26 1.40 -16.28
C GLY A 163 -12.78 1.35 -16.01
N HIS A 164 -13.25 0.41 -15.21
CA HIS A 164 -14.66 0.27 -14.84
C HIS A 164 -15.19 1.50 -14.09
N LEU A 165 -14.45 2.00 -13.10
CA LEU A 165 -14.86 3.18 -12.32
C LEU A 165 -14.87 4.47 -13.16
N LYS A 166 -13.94 4.62 -14.08
CA LYS A 166 -13.93 5.76 -15.04
C LYS A 166 -15.16 5.75 -15.96
N ALA A 167 -15.58 4.56 -16.39
CA ALA A 167 -16.72 4.39 -17.30
C ALA A 167 -18.08 4.33 -16.59
N ARG A 168 -18.10 4.23 -15.24
CA ARG A 168 -19.33 3.95 -14.47
C ARG A 168 -20.43 4.98 -14.65
N TRP A 169 -20.06 6.26 -14.69
CA TRP A 169 -21.02 7.36 -14.82
C TRP A 169 -20.74 8.20 -16.06
N GLN A 170 -21.77 8.83 -16.57
CA GLN A 170 -21.62 9.87 -17.59
C GLN A 170 -20.81 11.05 -17.04
N LYS A 171 -20.24 11.86 -17.94
CA LYS A 171 -19.51 13.06 -17.54
C LYS A 171 -20.38 13.94 -16.63
N SER A 172 -19.79 14.35 -15.51
CA SER A 172 -20.43 15.24 -14.50
C SER A 172 -21.63 14.63 -13.78
N SER A 173 -21.77 13.31 -13.71
CA SER A 173 -22.77 12.63 -12.88
C SER A 173 -22.12 11.68 -11.90
N GLY A 174 -22.85 11.36 -10.82
CA GLY A 174 -22.36 10.53 -9.72
C GLY A 174 -21.14 11.11 -9.02
N ALA A 175 -20.72 10.53 -7.92
CA ALA A 175 -19.50 10.92 -7.23
C ALA A 175 -18.76 9.70 -6.67
N MET A 176 -17.45 9.84 -6.46
CA MET A 176 -16.63 8.79 -5.88
C MET A 176 -15.63 9.37 -4.87
N LEU A 177 -15.54 8.72 -3.72
CA LEU A 177 -14.50 8.96 -2.72
C LEU A 177 -13.72 7.66 -2.55
N VAL A 178 -12.40 7.73 -2.66
CA VAL A 178 -11.52 6.57 -2.55
C VAL A 178 -10.42 6.83 -1.55
N VAL A 179 -10.31 5.97 -0.56
CA VAL A 179 -9.13 5.86 0.30
C VAL A 179 -8.28 4.72 -0.22
N THR A 180 -7.07 4.98 -0.67
CA THR A 180 -6.11 3.95 -1.04
C THR A 180 -4.68 4.48 -1.01
N HIS A 181 -3.73 3.57 -0.91
CA HIS A 181 -2.30 3.86 -1.00
C HIS A 181 -1.73 3.56 -2.41
N ASP A 182 -2.55 3.04 -3.31
CA ASP A 182 -2.19 2.83 -4.72
C ASP A 182 -2.19 4.16 -5.48
N ARG A 183 -0.98 4.69 -5.67
CA ARG A 183 -0.76 6.01 -6.27
C ARG A 183 -1.15 6.05 -7.75
N TRP A 184 -0.87 4.98 -8.49
CA TRP A 184 -1.26 4.87 -9.88
C TRP A 184 -2.78 4.88 -10.04
N PHE A 185 -3.47 4.10 -9.20
CA PHE A 185 -4.93 4.05 -9.20
C PHE A 185 -5.55 5.42 -8.88
N LEU A 186 -5.01 6.13 -7.87
CA LEU A 186 -5.45 7.50 -7.54
C LEU A 186 -5.27 8.47 -8.70
N ASP A 187 -4.12 8.40 -9.39
CA ASP A 187 -3.83 9.29 -10.52
C ASP A 187 -4.74 9.00 -11.71
N GLU A 188 -5.10 7.72 -11.91
CA GLU A 188 -5.93 7.27 -13.02
C GLU A 188 -7.43 7.57 -12.83
N VAL A 189 -7.95 7.48 -11.60
CA VAL A 189 -9.40 7.57 -11.35
C VAL A 189 -9.86 8.87 -10.68
N CYS A 190 -8.96 9.59 -9.98
CA CYS A 190 -9.32 10.77 -9.22
C CYS A 190 -8.98 12.07 -9.96
N THR A 191 -9.84 13.08 -9.79
CA THR A 191 -9.66 14.43 -10.36
C THR A 191 -9.35 15.47 -9.29
N SER A 192 -9.47 15.10 -8.02
CA SER A 192 -9.12 15.93 -6.87
C SER A 192 -8.67 15.04 -5.71
N MET A 193 -7.90 15.62 -4.81
CA MET A 193 -7.34 14.92 -3.65
C MET A 193 -7.70 15.64 -2.36
N TRP A 194 -8.00 14.89 -1.31
CA TRP A 194 -8.13 15.39 0.06
C TRP A 194 -6.99 14.82 0.92
N GLU A 195 -6.13 15.69 1.42
CA GLU A 195 -5.10 15.29 2.38
C GLU A 195 -5.65 15.41 3.80
N VAL A 196 -5.69 14.29 4.52
CA VAL A 196 -6.10 14.24 5.94
C VAL A 196 -4.85 14.26 6.81
N HIS A 197 -4.72 15.26 7.67
CA HIS A 197 -3.59 15.41 8.58
C HIS A 197 -3.99 16.28 9.79
N ASP A 198 -3.48 15.95 10.96
CA ASP A 198 -3.59 16.75 12.20
C ASP A 198 -5.02 17.23 12.53
N GLY A 199 -6.03 16.40 12.19
CA GLY A 199 -7.45 16.75 12.38
C GLY A 199 -8.04 17.72 11.35
N CYS A 200 -7.28 18.05 10.30
CA CYS A 200 -7.70 18.90 9.19
C CYS A 200 -7.79 18.10 7.89
N VAL A 201 -8.51 18.67 6.92
CA VAL A 201 -8.60 18.12 5.56
C VAL A 201 -8.33 19.23 4.57
N ASP A 202 -7.25 19.10 3.80
CA ASP A 202 -6.88 20.06 2.76
C ASP A 202 -7.26 19.51 1.37
N PRO A 203 -8.11 20.20 0.60
CA PRO A 203 -8.44 19.82 -0.76
C PRO A 203 -7.37 20.30 -1.75
N PHE A 204 -7.06 19.45 -2.75
CA PHE A 204 -6.15 19.73 -3.86
C PHE A 204 -6.84 19.41 -5.18
N GLU A 205 -6.58 20.19 -6.21
CA GLU A 205 -7.05 19.93 -7.57
C GLU A 205 -6.07 19.03 -8.34
N GLY A 206 -6.62 18.13 -9.15
CA GLY A 206 -5.86 17.19 -9.96
C GLY A 206 -5.72 15.82 -9.31
N GLY A 207 -5.09 14.88 -10.03
CA GLY A 207 -4.77 13.53 -9.56
C GLY A 207 -3.61 13.51 -8.56
N TYR A 208 -3.14 12.31 -8.23
CA TYR A 208 -2.08 12.11 -7.24
C TYR A 208 -0.77 12.83 -7.61
N SER A 209 -0.36 12.78 -8.88
CA SER A 209 0.87 13.45 -9.35
C SER A 209 0.80 14.96 -9.17
N ALA A 210 -0.36 15.57 -9.46
CA ALA A 210 -0.56 17.01 -9.26
C ALA A 210 -0.57 17.37 -7.76
N TYR A 211 -1.19 16.55 -6.93
CA TYR A 211 -1.19 16.70 -5.48
C TYR A 211 0.24 16.72 -4.90
N ILE A 212 1.09 15.78 -5.30
CA ILE A 212 2.47 15.72 -4.80
C ILE A 212 3.25 17.00 -5.13
N LEU A 213 3.10 17.53 -6.35
CA LEU A 213 3.75 18.79 -6.73
C LEU A 213 3.26 19.97 -5.88
N GLN A 214 1.95 20.08 -5.68
CA GLN A 214 1.34 21.13 -4.86
C GLN A 214 1.75 21.00 -3.38
N ARG A 215 1.81 19.78 -2.85
CA ARG A 215 2.26 19.50 -1.48
C ARG A 215 3.72 19.92 -1.27
N VAL A 216 4.60 19.55 -2.18
CA VAL A 216 6.04 19.94 -2.11
C VAL A 216 6.17 21.46 -2.11
N GLU A 217 5.44 22.17 -2.98
CA GLU A 217 5.49 23.63 -3.03
C GLU A 217 4.89 24.27 -1.76
N ARG A 218 3.79 23.74 -1.23
CA ARG A 218 3.21 24.16 0.06
C ARG A 218 4.22 23.99 1.20
N ASP A 219 4.85 22.83 1.30
CA ASP A 219 5.84 22.53 2.36
C ASP A 219 7.06 23.43 2.23
N ARG A 220 7.52 23.70 0.99
CA ARG A 220 8.60 24.66 0.72
C ARG A 220 8.25 26.08 1.16
N MET A 221 7.04 26.55 0.84
CA MET A 221 6.57 27.86 1.27
C MET A 221 6.44 27.95 2.78
N ALA A 222 5.97 26.90 3.43
CA ALA A 222 5.89 26.82 4.89
C ALA A 222 7.29 26.90 5.53
N GLN A 223 8.29 26.19 4.99
CA GLN A 223 9.68 26.25 5.46
C GLN A 223 10.27 27.66 5.33
N VAL A 224 10.11 28.31 4.17
CA VAL A 224 10.57 29.69 3.95
C VAL A 224 9.92 30.65 4.94
N THR A 225 8.62 30.49 5.19
CA THR A 225 7.86 31.31 6.14
C THR A 225 8.35 31.08 7.56
N GLU A 226 8.60 29.83 7.94
CA GLU A 226 9.10 29.46 9.26
C GLU A 226 10.54 29.96 9.47
N GLU A 227 11.43 29.89 8.47
CA GLU A 227 12.76 30.48 8.54
C GLU A 227 12.71 32.01 8.74
N ARG A 228 11.81 32.70 8.01
CA ARG A 228 11.58 34.14 8.21
C ARG A 228 11.10 34.43 9.62
N ARG A 229 10.15 33.65 10.13
CA ARG A 229 9.60 33.75 11.49
C ARG A 229 10.70 33.52 12.55
N ARG A 230 11.52 32.46 12.40
CA ARG A 230 12.65 32.17 13.28
C ARG A 230 13.71 33.29 13.28
N ASN A 231 14.01 33.82 12.10
CA ASN A 231 14.94 34.94 11.98
C ASN A 231 14.40 36.22 12.63
N MET A 232 13.08 36.48 12.50
CA MET A 232 12.43 37.60 13.18
C MET A 232 12.44 37.40 14.71
N ALA A 233 12.09 36.19 15.19
CA ALA A 233 12.14 35.82 16.60
C ALA A 233 13.57 35.96 17.18
N ARG A 234 14.62 35.51 16.44
CA ARG A 234 16.02 35.67 16.85
C ARG A 234 16.42 37.15 16.94
N LYS A 235 16.01 38.00 15.98
CA LYS A 235 16.26 39.44 16.00
C LYS A 235 15.60 40.09 17.20
N GLU A 236 14.35 39.74 17.49
CA GLU A 236 13.59 40.28 18.64
C GLU A 236 14.18 39.82 19.98
N LEU A 237 14.61 38.55 20.09
CA LEU A 237 15.32 38.02 21.26
C LEU A 237 16.70 38.68 21.44
N ALA A 238 17.45 38.86 20.36
CA ALA A 238 18.74 39.56 20.39
C ALA A 238 18.58 41.04 20.80
N TRP A 239 17.49 41.69 20.40
CA TRP A 239 17.15 43.04 20.84
C TRP A 239 16.73 43.06 22.32
N LEU A 240 15.94 42.09 22.79
CA LEU A 240 15.54 41.94 24.20
C LEU A 240 16.71 41.60 25.12
N SER A 241 17.74 40.86 24.63
CA SER A 241 18.92 40.45 25.39
C SER A 241 20.01 41.54 25.46
N ARG A 242 20.11 42.38 24.43
CA ARG A 242 20.96 43.58 24.45
C ARG A 242 20.29 44.59 25.40
N GLY A 243 20.78 44.65 26.63
CA GLY A 243 20.22 45.49 27.69
C GLY A 243 19.89 46.89 27.18
N ALA A 244 18.61 47.24 27.13
CA ALA A 244 18.18 48.61 26.89
C ALA A 244 18.74 49.45 28.00
N GLN A 245 19.59 50.43 27.63
CA GLN A 245 19.99 51.45 28.57
C GLN A 245 18.74 52.07 29.20
N ALA A 246 18.76 52.17 30.52
CA ALA A 246 17.67 52.52 31.39
C ALA A 246 16.88 53.72 30.87
N ARG A 247 15.64 53.52 30.41
CA ARG A 247 14.56 54.49 30.39
C ARG A 247 13.23 54.01 29.76
N SER A 248 13.03 52.75 29.37
CA SER A 248 11.69 52.29 28.99
C SER A 248 11.41 50.86 29.50
N THR A 249 10.35 50.71 30.24
CA THR A 249 9.77 49.43 30.65
C THR A 249 9.51 48.59 29.38
N LYS A 250 10.18 47.43 29.27
CA LYS A 250 9.94 46.51 28.15
C LYS A 250 8.45 46.16 28.10
N PRO A 251 7.76 46.38 26.98
CA PRO A 251 6.34 46.05 26.89
C PRO A 251 6.12 44.57 27.07
N LYS A 252 5.38 44.14 28.11
CA LYS A 252 5.12 42.74 28.42
C LYS A 252 4.59 41.96 27.22
N PHE A 253 3.75 42.57 26.40
CA PHE A 253 3.16 41.94 25.22
C PHE A 253 4.19 41.52 24.17
N ARG A 254 5.34 42.24 24.03
CA ARG A 254 6.40 41.84 23.10
C ARG A 254 7.19 40.61 23.57
N VAL A 255 7.33 40.43 24.87
CA VAL A 255 7.98 39.24 25.45
C VAL A 255 7.05 38.03 25.32
N GLU A 256 5.76 38.22 25.49
CA GLU A 256 4.73 37.20 25.31
C GLU A 256 4.60 36.81 23.83
N ALA A 257 4.52 37.76 22.90
CA ALA A 257 4.50 37.51 21.46
C ALA A 257 5.76 36.76 20.96
N ALA A 258 6.95 37.09 21.48
CA ALA A 258 8.18 36.35 21.14
C ALA A 258 8.18 34.92 21.70
N ARG A 259 7.56 34.68 22.88
CA ARG A 259 7.40 33.33 23.46
C ARG A 259 6.38 32.50 22.68
N GLU A 260 5.25 33.08 22.29
CA GLU A 260 4.25 32.41 21.44
C GLU A 260 4.84 32.02 20.08
N LEU A 261 5.64 32.92 19.44
CA LEU A 261 6.35 32.66 18.19
C LEU A 261 7.36 31.49 18.29
N ILE A 262 7.91 31.22 19.47
CA ILE A 262 8.86 30.13 19.70
C ILE A 262 8.15 28.83 20.10
N ALA A 263 7.00 28.93 20.80
CA ALA A 263 6.26 27.77 21.27
C ALA A 263 5.53 27.00 20.16
N ASP A 264 5.15 27.69 19.08
CA ASP A 264 4.41 27.14 17.95
C ASP A 264 5.38 26.76 16.81
N VAL A 265 6.31 25.84 17.07
CA VAL A 265 7.28 25.32 16.06
C VAL A 265 6.79 23.97 15.55
N PRO A 266 6.41 23.86 14.27
CA PRO A 266 6.12 22.56 13.67
C PRO A 266 7.34 21.63 13.74
N PRO A 267 7.16 20.33 13.94
CA PRO A 267 8.27 19.39 13.92
C PRO A 267 8.96 19.42 12.55
N VAL A 268 10.28 19.54 12.57
CA VAL A 268 11.12 19.51 11.35
C VAL A 268 10.99 18.13 10.73
N ARG A 269 10.46 18.03 9.51
CA ARG A 269 10.53 16.80 8.71
C ARG A 269 12.00 16.56 8.36
N ASN A 270 12.57 15.47 8.88
CA ASN A 270 13.89 15.02 8.49
C ASN A 270 13.77 14.34 7.12
N GLU A 271 14.33 14.97 6.09
CA GLU A 271 14.60 14.31 4.81
C GLU A 271 15.61 13.19 5.03
N LEU A 272 15.22 11.99 4.61
CA LEU A 272 16.02 10.80 4.72
C LEU A 272 16.95 10.71 3.50
N GLU A 273 18.20 11.05 3.67
CA GLU A 273 19.26 10.57 2.80
C GLU A 273 19.82 9.26 3.37
N LEU A 274 19.26 8.13 2.97
CA LEU A 274 19.79 6.78 3.23
C LEU A 274 20.71 6.34 2.08
N LYS A 275 21.69 7.18 1.74
CA LYS A 275 22.64 6.88 0.67
C LYS A 275 23.73 5.92 1.17
N ARG A 276 23.78 4.71 0.60
CA ARG A 276 24.82 3.68 0.70
C ARG A 276 24.87 2.89 2.01
N LEU A 277 24.00 1.89 2.11
CA LEU A 277 24.20 0.75 2.99
C LEU A 277 25.36 -0.11 2.47
N ALA A 278 26.24 -0.55 3.36
CA ALA A 278 27.28 -1.49 3.00
C ALA A 278 26.68 -2.86 2.69
N VAL A 279 27.02 -3.41 1.53
CA VAL A 279 26.57 -4.73 1.08
C VAL A 279 27.80 -5.64 0.97
N SER A 280 27.67 -6.89 1.43
CA SER A 280 28.75 -7.87 1.30
C SER A 280 29.04 -8.17 -0.19
N ARG A 281 30.33 -8.40 -0.54
CA ARG A 281 30.74 -8.64 -1.92
C ARG A 281 30.03 -9.87 -2.51
N LEU A 282 29.38 -9.69 -3.68
CA LEU A 282 28.86 -10.77 -4.52
C LEU A 282 29.95 -11.30 -5.46
N GLY A 283 29.97 -12.62 -5.65
CA GLY A 283 30.71 -13.25 -6.73
C GLY A 283 30.08 -12.98 -8.10
N LYS A 284 30.74 -13.39 -9.19
CA LYS A 284 30.22 -13.23 -10.55
C LYS A 284 28.94 -14.03 -10.82
N GLN A 285 28.74 -15.15 -10.13
CA GLN A 285 27.57 -16.01 -10.24
C GLN A 285 26.72 -15.81 -8.99
N VAL A 286 25.45 -15.44 -9.17
CA VAL A 286 24.51 -15.20 -8.07
C VAL A 286 23.50 -16.34 -8.01
N ILE A 287 22.58 -16.44 -8.97
CA ILE A 287 21.58 -17.51 -8.99
C ILE A 287 21.33 -17.90 -10.45
N ASP A 288 21.47 -19.19 -10.76
CA ASP A 288 21.11 -19.77 -12.04
C ASP A 288 19.96 -20.76 -11.83
N VAL A 289 18.81 -20.45 -12.40
CA VAL A 289 17.66 -21.36 -12.54
C VAL A 289 17.65 -21.82 -13.98
N VAL A 290 17.71 -23.12 -14.23
CA VAL A 290 17.81 -23.66 -15.60
C VAL A 290 16.86 -24.83 -15.80
N ASP A 291 15.94 -24.68 -16.76
CA ASP A 291 14.94 -25.68 -17.20
C ASP A 291 14.14 -26.28 -16.04
N VAL A 292 13.71 -25.42 -15.11
CA VAL A 292 13.07 -25.83 -13.85
C VAL A 292 11.57 -26.02 -14.02
N ASP A 293 11.11 -27.23 -13.66
CA ASP A 293 9.70 -27.50 -13.36
C ASP A 293 9.56 -27.60 -11.83
N ALA A 294 8.50 -26.99 -11.28
CA ALA A 294 8.24 -27.00 -9.84
C ALA A 294 6.75 -27.06 -9.51
N GLY A 295 6.43 -27.72 -8.40
CA GLY A 295 5.08 -27.88 -7.87
C GLY A 295 5.12 -28.50 -6.48
N TYR A 296 3.98 -28.66 -5.87
CA TYR A 296 3.81 -29.30 -4.57
C TYR A 296 3.26 -30.72 -4.77
N GLU A 297 3.89 -31.71 -4.15
CA GLU A 297 3.40 -33.08 -4.14
C GLU A 297 2.11 -33.12 -3.30
N GLY A 298 0.98 -33.51 -3.91
CA GLY A 298 -0.23 -33.89 -3.17
C GLY A 298 -1.35 -32.85 -3.05
N GLU A 299 -1.30 -31.67 -3.68
CA GLU A 299 -2.48 -30.81 -3.74
C GLU A 299 -3.41 -31.16 -4.91
N PRO A 300 -4.71 -31.43 -4.65
CA PRO A 300 -5.68 -31.62 -5.72
C PRO A 300 -5.95 -30.29 -6.41
N THR A 301 -5.56 -30.16 -7.68
CA THR A 301 -5.97 -29.06 -8.54
C THR A 301 -7.48 -28.88 -8.50
N ALA A 302 -7.92 -27.62 -8.36
CA ALA A 302 -9.31 -27.20 -8.36
C ALA A 302 -10.14 -27.95 -9.42
N LYS A 303 -11.23 -28.57 -8.97
CA LYS A 303 -12.16 -29.35 -9.77
C LYS A 303 -12.79 -28.50 -10.86
N GLY A 304 -12.60 -28.91 -12.09
CA GLY A 304 -13.27 -28.32 -13.24
C GLY A 304 -12.97 -29.04 -14.55
N SER A 305 -13.11 -30.36 -14.59
CA SER A 305 -13.36 -31.11 -15.83
C SER A 305 -13.74 -32.55 -15.49
N THR A 306 -15.02 -32.86 -15.64
CA THR A 306 -15.60 -34.22 -15.67
C THR A 306 -15.11 -34.90 -16.94
N GLU A 307 -13.96 -35.54 -16.90
CA GLU A 307 -13.62 -36.64 -17.80
C GLU A 307 -13.05 -37.80 -16.99
N SER A 308 -13.71 -38.93 -17.10
CA SER A 308 -13.35 -40.22 -16.49
C SER A 308 -11.93 -40.62 -16.85
N ARG A 309 -11.01 -40.59 -15.88
CA ARG A 309 -9.63 -41.06 -15.99
C ARG A 309 -9.47 -42.46 -15.36
N PRO A 310 -8.63 -43.33 -15.93
CA PRO A 310 -8.28 -44.61 -15.30
C PRO A 310 -7.48 -44.36 -14.02
N SER A 311 -7.81 -45.14 -12.99
CA SER A 311 -7.15 -45.12 -11.68
C SER A 311 -5.66 -45.41 -11.80
N GLY A 312 -4.81 -44.44 -11.44
CA GLY A 312 -3.36 -44.65 -11.32
C GLY A 312 -2.44 -43.47 -11.68
N ALA A 313 -2.97 -42.33 -12.13
CA ALA A 313 -2.13 -41.18 -12.44
C ALA A 313 -2.35 -40.05 -11.41
N THR A 314 -1.41 -39.84 -10.52
CA THR A 314 -1.22 -38.60 -9.76
C THR A 314 -1.04 -37.47 -10.78
N SER A 315 -1.91 -36.48 -10.78
CA SER A 315 -1.84 -35.37 -11.72
C SER A 315 -0.82 -34.35 -11.23
N ASP A 316 0.46 -34.64 -11.42
CA ASP A 316 1.56 -33.68 -11.23
C ASP A 316 1.57 -32.69 -12.40
N ARG A 317 0.64 -31.73 -12.42
CA ARG A 317 0.84 -30.54 -13.24
C ARG A 317 1.75 -29.60 -12.44
N PRO A 318 2.96 -29.31 -12.92
CA PRO A 318 3.82 -28.38 -12.25
C PRO A 318 3.19 -26.99 -12.22
N VAL A 319 3.35 -26.28 -11.11
CA VAL A 319 2.95 -24.87 -10.97
C VAL A 319 3.83 -23.99 -11.87
N LEU A 320 5.10 -24.39 -12.02
CA LEU A 320 6.10 -23.77 -12.88
C LEU A 320 6.59 -24.80 -13.90
N SER A 321 6.72 -24.39 -15.16
CA SER A 321 7.15 -25.24 -16.27
C SER A 321 8.25 -24.55 -17.08
N ASP A 322 9.36 -25.23 -17.29
CA ASP A 322 10.49 -24.83 -18.14
C ASP A 322 11.01 -23.41 -17.82
N VAL A 323 11.17 -23.13 -16.51
CA VAL A 323 11.64 -21.83 -16.06
C VAL A 323 13.16 -21.74 -16.15
N THR A 324 13.64 -20.80 -16.96
CA THR A 324 15.06 -20.44 -17.03
C THR A 324 15.23 -18.96 -16.68
N TRP A 325 16.03 -18.69 -15.62
CA TRP A 325 16.32 -17.34 -15.15
C TRP A 325 17.73 -17.24 -14.58
N LEU A 326 18.54 -16.40 -15.20
CA LEU A 326 19.92 -16.14 -14.78
C LEU A 326 19.96 -14.77 -14.08
N ILE A 327 20.36 -14.76 -12.82
CA ILE A 327 20.38 -13.57 -11.99
C ILE A 327 21.83 -13.23 -11.63
N GLY A 328 22.26 -12.06 -12.07
CA GLY A 328 23.60 -11.53 -11.87
C GLY A 328 23.76 -10.64 -10.64
N ALA A 329 25.00 -10.21 -10.42
CA ALA A 329 25.31 -9.28 -9.33
C ALA A 329 24.86 -7.85 -9.68
N GLY A 330 24.04 -7.28 -8.81
CA GLY A 330 23.50 -5.93 -9.00
C GLY A 330 22.27 -5.86 -9.89
N ASP A 331 21.77 -6.99 -10.40
CA ASP A 331 20.53 -7.02 -11.18
C ASP A 331 19.33 -6.64 -10.31
N ARG A 332 18.39 -5.91 -10.91
CA ARG A 332 17.20 -5.41 -10.23
C ARG A 332 15.97 -5.84 -11.03
N TYR A 333 15.34 -6.91 -10.57
CA TYR A 333 14.23 -7.55 -11.27
C TYR A 333 12.89 -7.32 -10.57
N GLY A 334 11.88 -6.94 -11.36
CA GLY A 334 10.49 -6.99 -10.97
C GLY A 334 9.82 -8.27 -11.47
N LEU A 335 9.11 -8.98 -10.61
CA LEU A 335 8.36 -10.18 -10.96
C LEU A 335 6.86 -9.89 -10.96
N LEU A 336 6.26 -9.93 -12.14
CA LEU A 336 4.85 -9.71 -12.41
C LEU A 336 4.11 -11.05 -12.51
N GLY A 337 2.83 -11.06 -12.25
CA GLY A 337 1.96 -12.23 -12.42
C GLY A 337 0.68 -12.11 -11.60
N GLU A 338 -0.36 -12.80 -12.06
CA GLU A 338 -1.64 -12.86 -11.35
C GLU A 338 -1.50 -13.53 -9.97
N ASN A 339 -2.50 -13.35 -9.12
CA ASN A 339 -2.57 -14.06 -7.85
C ASN A 339 -2.69 -15.57 -8.12
N GLY A 340 -1.85 -16.37 -7.46
CA GLY A 340 -1.80 -17.82 -7.70
C GLY A 340 -0.95 -18.27 -8.90
N ALA A 341 -0.36 -17.37 -9.68
CA ALA A 341 0.50 -17.72 -10.83
C ALA A 341 1.79 -18.50 -10.49
N GLY A 342 2.14 -18.64 -9.19
CA GLY A 342 3.33 -19.37 -8.75
C GLY A 342 4.51 -18.47 -8.38
N LYS A 343 4.33 -17.16 -8.19
CA LYS A 343 5.39 -16.22 -7.79
C LYS A 343 6.12 -16.68 -6.53
N THR A 344 5.37 -16.97 -5.47
CA THR A 344 5.95 -17.46 -4.20
C THR A 344 6.66 -18.81 -4.36
N THR A 345 6.15 -19.69 -5.23
CA THR A 345 6.82 -20.96 -5.58
C THR A 345 8.18 -20.70 -6.23
N LEU A 346 8.26 -19.77 -7.19
CA LEU A 346 9.50 -19.37 -7.84
C LEU A 346 10.48 -18.75 -6.83
N LEU A 347 10.01 -17.88 -5.94
CA LEU A 347 10.86 -17.31 -4.89
C LEU A 347 11.40 -18.38 -3.93
N ASN A 348 10.62 -19.40 -3.57
CA ASN A 348 11.07 -20.53 -2.74
C ASN A 348 12.12 -21.40 -3.45
N ILE A 349 11.98 -21.60 -4.76
CA ILE A 349 13.00 -22.29 -5.60
C ILE A 349 14.31 -21.50 -5.60
N ILE A 350 14.26 -20.19 -5.84
CA ILE A 350 15.44 -19.31 -5.87
C ILE A 350 16.17 -19.31 -4.52
N GLN A 351 15.43 -19.35 -3.42
CA GLN A 351 16.00 -19.43 -2.06
C GLN A 351 16.51 -20.83 -1.68
N GLY A 352 16.27 -21.85 -2.51
CA GLY A 352 16.59 -23.24 -2.19
C GLY A 352 15.69 -23.87 -1.11
N LYS A 353 14.58 -23.22 -0.75
CA LYS A 353 13.57 -23.74 0.21
C LYS A 353 12.72 -24.86 -0.41
N LEU A 354 12.46 -24.77 -1.71
CA LEU A 354 11.75 -25.78 -2.47
C LEU A 354 12.69 -26.42 -3.49
N LYS A 355 12.70 -27.75 -3.58
CA LYS A 355 13.47 -28.46 -4.59
C LYS A 355 12.70 -28.50 -5.90
N PRO A 356 13.35 -28.28 -7.06
CA PRO A 356 12.70 -28.43 -8.35
C PRO A 356 12.33 -29.89 -8.61
N LEU A 357 11.22 -30.14 -9.31
CA LEU A 357 10.84 -31.46 -9.82
C LEU A 357 11.73 -31.89 -10.98
N ARG A 358 12.14 -30.92 -11.81
CA ARG A 358 13.07 -31.07 -12.95
C ARG A 358 13.95 -29.83 -13.05
N GLY A 359 15.06 -29.96 -13.77
CA GLY A 359 16.01 -28.88 -13.96
C GLY A 359 17.00 -28.75 -12.81
N ARG A 360 17.64 -27.59 -12.71
CA ARG A 360 18.63 -27.32 -11.68
C ARG A 360 18.62 -25.89 -11.22
N VAL A 361 18.92 -25.69 -9.94
CA VAL A 361 19.15 -24.38 -9.35
C VAL A 361 20.56 -24.36 -8.77
N LYS A 362 21.31 -23.32 -9.11
CA LYS A 362 22.66 -23.11 -8.59
C LYS A 362 22.72 -21.74 -7.92
N ILE A 363 23.02 -21.73 -6.62
CA ILE A 363 23.16 -20.53 -5.81
C ILE A 363 24.64 -20.32 -5.53
N GLY A 364 25.12 -19.10 -5.73
CA GLY A 364 26.52 -18.75 -5.47
C GLY A 364 26.86 -18.87 -3.99
N SER A 365 28.06 -19.39 -3.67
CA SER A 365 28.50 -19.63 -2.29
C SER A 365 28.61 -18.35 -1.43
N THR A 366 28.69 -17.19 -2.06
CA THR A 366 28.77 -15.88 -1.39
C THR A 366 27.41 -15.21 -1.21
N VAL A 367 26.33 -15.82 -1.72
CA VAL A 367 24.97 -15.27 -1.64
C VAL A 367 24.49 -15.28 -0.19
N ARG A 368 24.01 -14.12 0.25
CA ARG A 368 23.29 -13.92 1.51
C ARG A 368 21.95 -13.31 1.19
N PHE A 369 20.91 -14.10 1.39
CA PHE A 369 19.55 -13.64 1.17
C PHE A 369 19.06 -12.78 2.33
N GLY A 370 18.43 -11.63 2.01
CA GLY A 370 17.50 -10.95 2.86
C GLY A 370 16.10 -11.13 2.28
N VAL A 371 15.18 -11.65 3.06
CA VAL A 371 13.84 -12.00 2.56
C VAL A 371 12.80 -11.31 3.41
N LEU A 372 11.95 -10.52 2.76
CA LEU A 372 10.71 -10.02 3.32
C LEU A 372 9.56 -10.83 2.73
N SER A 373 8.97 -11.70 3.53
CA SER A 373 7.85 -12.53 3.09
C SER A 373 6.51 -11.79 3.19
N GLN A 374 5.52 -12.18 2.38
CA GLN A 374 4.20 -11.58 2.41
C GLN A 374 3.54 -11.69 3.81
N GLN A 375 3.74 -12.81 4.51
CA GLN A 375 3.16 -13.10 5.83
C GLN A 375 4.06 -12.68 7.01
N LEU A 376 5.21 -12.05 6.74
CA LEU A 376 6.19 -11.64 7.75
C LEU A 376 6.62 -12.79 8.67
N ASP A 377 6.83 -13.98 8.06
CA ASP A 377 7.22 -15.20 8.79
C ASP A 377 8.51 -15.03 9.61
N GLU A 378 9.38 -14.13 9.17
CA GLU A 378 10.62 -13.75 9.83
C GLU A 378 10.41 -13.10 11.21
N LEU A 379 9.25 -12.52 11.48
CA LEU A 379 8.91 -11.92 12.78
C LEU A 379 8.29 -12.93 13.77
N LYS A 380 7.74 -14.05 13.29
CA LYS A 380 7.08 -15.05 14.15
C LYS A 380 7.95 -15.56 15.30
N PRO A 381 9.26 -15.86 15.12
CA PRO A 381 10.11 -16.33 16.22
C PRO A 381 10.34 -15.30 17.32
N VAL A 382 10.09 -14.02 17.05
CA VAL A 382 10.38 -12.89 17.96
C VAL A 382 9.13 -12.06 18.29
N GLU A 383 7.94 -12.57 18.00
CA GLU A 383 6.68 -11.82 18.16
C GLU A 383 6.37 -11.41 19.61
N ASP A 384 6.83 -12.17 20.59
CA ASP A 384 6.66 -11.88 22.01
C ASP A 384 7.72 -10.92 22.59
N ASP A 385 8.81 -10.70 21.86
CA ASP A 385 9.88 -9.80 22.24
C ASP A 385 9.49 -8.33 21.99
N THR A 386 10.13 -7.42 22.70
CA THR A 386 10.05 -5.99 22.39
C THR A 386 10.97 -5.64 21.21
N ILE A 387 10.63 -4.58 20.47
CA ILE A 387 11.48 -4.07 19.39
C ILE A 387 12.92 -3.87 19.88
N ARG A 388 13.09 -3.28 21.06
CA ARG A 388 14.39 -3.00 21.65
C ARG A 388 15.21 -4.26 21.95
N GLU A 389 14.58 -5.33 22.44
CA GLU A 389 15.25 -6.62 22.69
C GLU A 389 15.74 -7.24 21.39
N VAL A 390 14.93 -7.19 20.32
CA VAL A 390 15.31 -7.72 19.02
C VAL A 390 16.48 -6.93 18.44
N LEU A 391 16.44 -5.60 18.49
CA LEU A 391 17.56 -4.75 18.02
C LEU A 391 18.84 -4.98 18.83
N ALA A 392 18.73 -5.22 20.14
CA ALA A 392 19.89 -5.46 21.01
C ALA A 392 20.62 -6.78 20.70
N ARG A 393 19.95 -7.76 20.08
CA ARG A 393 20.56 -9.01 19.61
C ARG A 393 21.33 -8.85 18.29
N GLY A 394 21.01 -7.80 17.53
CA GLY A 394 21.63 -7.48 16.25
C GLY A 394 22.92 -6.66 16.38
N LYS A 395 23.33 -6.08 15.28
CA LYS A 395 24.48 -5.17 15.24
C LYS A 395 24.18 -3.87 15.98
N ARG A 396 25.14 -3.42 16.80
CA ARG A 396 25.00 -2.16 17.53
C ARG A 396 25.03 -0.92 16.64
N TYR A 397 25.70 -1.01 15.49
CA TYR A 397 25.86 0.08 14.51
C TYR A 397 25.78 -0.46 13.12
N VAL A 398 25.22 0.33 12.24
CA VAL A 398 25.15 0.10 10.79
C VAL A 398 25.79 1.30 10.09
N MET A 399 26.54 1.03 9.05
CA MET A 399 27.14 2.09 8.24
C MET A 399 26.09 2.65 7.28
N VAL A 400 25.68 3.89 7.52
CA VAL A 400 24.79 4.65 6.65
C VAL A 400 25.57 5.87 6.20
N GLU A 401 25.80 6.05 4.90
CA GLU A 401 26.59 7.17 4.33
C GLU A 401 28.03 7.32 4.87
N GLY A 402 28.65 6.21 5.26
CA GLY A 402 29.95 6.25 5.89
C GLY A 402 29.96 6.75 7.34
N LYS A 403 28.77 6.88 7.96
CA LYS A 403 28.60 7.21 9.37
C LYS A 403 27.99 6.02 10.12
N GLU A 404 28.50 5.74 11.31
CA GLU A 404 27.91 4.78 12.21
C GLU A 404 26.56 5.30 12.72
N THR A 405 25.49 4.57 12.43
CA THR A 405 24.12 4.90 12.87
C THR A 405 23.56 3.75 13.68
N SER A 406 22.91 4.04 14.80
CA SER A 406 22.28 2.98 15.58
C SER A 406 20.97 2.53 14.92
N PRO A 407 20.59 1.25 15.06
CA PRO A 407 19.32 0.71 14.55
C PRO A 407 18.09 1.46 15.05
N GLU A 408 18.12 1.94 16.30
CA GLU A 408 17.03 2.71 16.89
C GLU A 408 16.80 4.03 16.12
N LYS A 409 17.86 4.73 15.74
CA LYS A 409 17.74 5.96 14.93
C LYS A 409 17.15 5.68 13.55
N LEU A 410 17.46 4.52 12.97
CA LEU A 410 16.86 4.13 11.69
C LEU A 410 15.36 3.85 11.85
N LEU A 411 14.95 3.20 12.96
CA LEU A 411 13.52 3.00 13.26
C LEU A 411 12.79 4.31 13.53
N GLU A 412 13.40 5.24 14.26
CA GLU A 412 12.82 6.59 14.45
C GLU A 412 12.58 7.28 13.10
N ARG A 413 13.50 7.13 12.17
CA ARG A 413 13.34 7.63 10.79
C ARG A 413 12.22 6.91 10.03
N LEU A 414 12.00 5.62 10.29
CA LEU A 414 10.86 4.85 9.77
C LEU A 414 9.56 5.11 10.53
N GLY A 415 9.51 6.19 11.33
CA GLY A 415 8.31 6.67 12.00
C GLY A 415 7.94 5.91 13.29
N PHE A 416 8.89 5.22 13.92
CA PHE A 416 8.67 4.64 15.24
C PHE A 416 9.00 5.66 16.33
N THR A 417 8.13 5.78 17.31
CA THR A 417 8.36 6.61 18.49
C THR A 417 9.20 5.85 19.52
N GLN A 418 9.87 6.57 20.42
CA GLN A 418 10.61 5.94 21.53
C GLN A 418 9.73 5.07 22.44
N GLN A 419 8.47 5.44 22.62
CA GLN A 419 7.50 4.61 23.35
C GLN A 419 7.25 3.27 22.64
N GLN A 420 7.10 3.30 21.32
CA GLN A 420 6.87 2.08 20.53
C GLN A 420 8.03 1.10 20.54
N MET A 421 9.26 1.55 20.83
CA MET A 421 10.43 0.67 20.99
C MET A 421 10.27 -0.34 22.14
N TRP A 422 9.40 -0.05 23.09
CA TRP A 422 9.06 -0.92 24.22
C TRP A 422 7.83 -1.79 23.97
N SER A 423 7.14 -1.61 22.85
CA SER A 423 6.01 -2.45 22.48
C SER A 423 6.49 -3.82 22.01
N ARG A 424 5.71 -4.85 22.28
CA ARG A 424 5.95 -6.19 21.75
C ARG A 424 5.62 -6.21 20.25
N ILE A 425 6.34 -7.02 19.49
CA ILE A 425 6.16 -7.10 18.04
C ILE A 425 4.75 -7.56 17.66
N LYS A 426 4.15 -8.48 18.43
CA LYS A 426 2.76 -8.92 18.19
C LYS A 426 1.73 -7.80 18.26
N ASP A 427 1.98 -6.77 19.09
CA ASP A 427 1.05 -5.66 19.32
C ASP A 427 1.17 -4.55 18.27
N LEU A 428 2.13 -4.66 17.34
CA LEU A 428 2.33 -3.73 16.25
C LEU A 428 1.26 -3.88 15.16
N SER A 429 0.91 -2.76 14.50
CA SER A 429 0.08 -2.81 13.29
C SER A 429 0.80 -3.50 12.13
N GLY A 430 0.06 -3.96 11.10
CA GLY A 430 0.63 -4.60 9.91
C GLY A 430 1.73 -3.77 9.27
N GLY A 431 1.49 -2.48 9.02
CA GLY A 431 2.48 -1.57 8.47
C GLY A 431 3.70 -1.34 9.38
N GLN A 432 3.52 -1.33 10.70
CA GLN A 432 4.65 -1.27 11.64
C GLN A 432 5.49 -2.55 11.61
N LYS A 433 4.85 -3.72 11.61
CA LYS A 433 5.53 -5.01 11.48
C LYS A 433 6.34 -5.06 10.20
N ARG A 434 5.79 -4.61 9.08
CA ARG A 434 6.45 -4.61 7.77
C ARG A 434 7.67 -3.69 7.74
N ARG A 435 7.56 -2.48 8.29
CA ARG A 435 8.71 -1.55 8.41
C ARG A 435 9.81 -2.11 9.30
N LEU A 436 9.44 -2.71 10.42
CA LEU A 436 10.41 -3.37 11.33
C LEU A 436 11.11 -4.53 10.62
N SER A 437 10.36 -5.42 9.97
CA SER A 437 10.90 -6.56 9.24
C SER A 437 11.84 -6.13 8.11
N LEU A 438 11.46 -5.13 7.31
CA LEU A 438 12.33 -4.57 6.28
C LEU A 438 13.65 -4.06 6.87
N LEU A 439 13.60 -3.31 7.98
CA LEU A 439 14.80 -2.84 8.64
C LEU A 439 15.66 -4.00 9.16
N LEU A 440 15.08 -4.96 9.87
CA LEU A 440 15.81 -6.12 10.38
C LEU A 440 16.50 -6.88 9.24
N THR A 441 15.79 -7.10 8.13
CA THR A 441 16.34 -7.74 6.94
C THR A 441 17.55 -6.99 6.39
N ILE A 442 17.50 -5.67 6.32
CA ILE A 442 18.61 -4.84 5.83
C ILE A 442 19.79 -4.81 6.82
N LEU A 443 19.52 -4.86 8.12
CA LEU A 443 20.56 -4.89 9.17
C LEU A 443 21.44 -6.16 9.10
N GLU A 444 20.96 -7.24 8.50
CA GLU A 444 21.74 -8.46 8.26
C GLU A 444 22.77 -8.30 7.14
N GLU A 445 22.81 -7.14 6.46
CA GLU A 445 23.70 -6.85 5.32
C GLU A 445 23.61 -7.91 4.22
N PRO A 446 22.42 -8.22 3.69
CA PRO A 446 22.27 -9.13 2.58
C PRO A 446 22.92 -8.56 1.32
N ASN A 447 23.24 -9.44 0.37
CA ASN A 447 23.68 -9.02 -0.97
C ASN A 447 22.67 -9.42 -2.07
N VAL A 448 21.66 -10.22 -1.73
CA VAL A 448 20.48 -10.50 -2.54
C VAL A 448 19.24 -10.23 -1.69
N LEU A 449 18.40 -9.32 -2.12
CA LEU A 449 17.18 -8.94 -1.43
C LEU A 449 15.97 -9.45 -2.21
N ILE A 450 15.11 -10.22 -1.54
CA ILE A 450 13.87 -10.73 -2.08
C ILE A 450 12.73 -10.10 -1.28
N LEU A 451 11.92 -9.29 -1.95
CA LEU A 451 10.81 -8.58 -1.33
C LEU A 451 9.49 -9.02 -1.95
N ASP A 452 8.63 -9.61 -1.15
CA ASP A 452 7.29 -10.02 -1.54
C ASP A 452 6.26 -9.07 -0.92
N GLU A 453 5.67 -8.20 -1.74
CA GLU A 453 4.72 -7.15 -1.39
C GLU A 453 5.20 -6.21 -0.26
N PRO A 454 6.36 -5.55 -0.40
CA PRO A 454 6.93 -4.73 0.67
C PRO A 454 6.10 -3.47 0.97
N GLY A 455 5.27 -3.02 0.02
CA GLY A 455 4.45 -1.81 0.12
C GLY A 455 3.12 -1.99 0.83
N ASN A 456 2.65 -3.23 1.03
CA ASN A 456 1.35 -3.47 1.64
C ASN A 456 1.26 -2.86 3.05
N ASP A 457 0.10 -2.29 3.40
CA ASP A 457 -0.16 -1.62 4.68
C ASP A 457 0.71 -0.37 4.96
N LEU A 458 1.54 0.09 4.01
CA LEU A 458 2.31 1.33 4.13
C LEU A 458 1.53 2.51 3.56
N ASP A 459 1.62 3.66 4.23
CA ASP A 459 1.10 4.90 3.66
C ASP A 459 2.05 5.46 2.58
N THR A 460 1.56 6.41 1.81
CA THR A 460 2.28 6.98 0.67
C THR A 460 3.63 7.61 1.06
N ASP A 461 3.74 8.19 2.26
CA ASP A 461 4.99 8.77 2.75
C ASP A 461 6.02 7.66 3.06
N MET A 462 5.56 6.55 3.65
CA MET A 462 6.43 5.40 3.95
C MET A 462 6.83 4.64 2.68
N LEU A 463 5.93 4.54 1.70
CA LEU A 463 6.27 3.97 0.39
C LEU A 463 7.40 4.75 -0.28
N ALA A 464 7.34 6.09 -0.27
CA ALA A 464 8.41 6.93 -0.80
C ALA A 464 9.76 6.68 -0.09
N LEU A 465 9.75 6.50 1.24
CA LEU A 465 10.96 6.17 1.99
C LEU A 465 11.53 4.79 1.63
N VAL A 466 10.67 3.79 1.46
CA VAL A 466 11.09 2.44 1.03
C VAL A 466 11.66 2.49 -0.39
N GLU A 467 11.06 3.24 -1.29
CA GLU A 467 11.59 3.47 -2.64
C GLU A 467 13.00 4.07 -2.62
N ASP A 468 13.20 5.16 -1.88
CA ASP A 468 14.51 5.81 -1.77
C ASP A 468 15.56 4.87 -1.17
N LEU A 469 15.17 4.07 -0.17
CA LEU A 469 16.03 3.06 0.43
C LEU A 469 16.43 1.99 -0.60
N LEU A 470 15.47 1.45 -1.32
CA LEU A 470 15.68 0.41 -2.32
C LEU A 470 16.45 0.94 -3.54
N ASP A 471 16.14 2.16 -4.00
CA ASP A 471 16.84 2.80 -5.12
C ASP A 471 18.35 2.97 -4.83
N SER A 472 18.68 3.34 -3.61
CA SER A 472 20.08 3.52 -3.18
C SER A 472 20.81 2.21 -2.82
N TRP A 473 20.09 1.09 -2.72
CA TRP A 473 20.68 -0.18 -2.29
C TRP A 473 21.44 -0.86 -3.44
N PRO A 474 22.75 -1.22 -3.25
CA PRO A 474 23.62 -1.63 -4.36
C PRO A 474 23.64 -3.13 -4.66
N GLY A 475 22.83 -3.95 -3.97
CA GLY A 475 22.81 -5.41 -4.16
C GLY A 475 21.83 -5.86 -5.26
N THR A 476 21.73 -7.18 -5.44
CA THR A 476 20.75 -7.79 -6.36
C THR A 476 19.37 -7.79 -5.74
N LEU A 477 18.38 -7.23 -6.44
CA LEU A 477 17.00 -7.09 -5.98
C LEU A 477 16.04 -7.93 -6.80
N ILE A 478 15.18 -8.70 -6.13
CA ILE A 478 14.01 -9.35 -6.72
C ILE A 478 12.78 -8.81 -5.98
N LEU A 479 11.93 -8.10 -6.70
CA LEU A 479 10.75 -7.44 -6.17
C LEU A 479 9.48 -8.04 -6.75
N VAL A 480 8.58 -8.47 -5.89
CA VAL A 480 7.18 -8.78 -6.22
C VAL A 480 6.32 -7.69 -5.62
N THR A 481 5.56 -6.98 -6.42
CA THR A 481 4.61 -5.97 -5.93
C THR A 481 3.51 -5.70 -6.95
N HIS A 482 2.36 -5.27 -6.46
CA HIS A 482 1.26 -4.76 -7.25
C HIS A 482 1.27 -3.22 -7.35
N ASP A 483 2.16 -2.54 -6.63
CA ASP A 483 2.41 -1.10 -6.78
C ASP A 483 3.27 -0.84 -8.03
N ARG A 484 2.63 -0.27 -9.05
CA ARG A 484 3.28 0.05 -10.34
C ARG A 484 4.41 1.06 -10.18
N PHE A 485 4.24 2.11 -9.37
CA PHE A 485 5.28 3.11 -9.14
C PHE A 485 6.51 2.52 -8.46
N LEU A 486 6.32 1.70 -7.43
CA LEU A 486 7.41 1.01 -6.76
C LEU A 486 8.15 0.08 -7.74
N MET A 487 7.40 -0.70 -8.54
CA MET A 487 7.96 -1.59 -9.54
C MET A 487 8.84 -0.84 -10.55
N GLU A 488 8.31 0.19 -11.19
CA GLU A 488 8.99 0.93 -12.24
C GLU A 488 10.18 1.75 -11.72
N ARG A 489 10.12 2.23 -10.46
CA ARG A 489 11.17 3.07 -9.89
C ARG A 489 12.39 2.28 -9.43
N VAL A 490 12.20 1.09 -8.83
CA VAL A 490 13.29 0.37 -8.16
C VAL A 490 13.80 -0.84 -8.93
N THR A 491 13.22 -1.18 -10.09
CA THR A 491 13.66 -2.30 -10.92
C THR A 491 14.04 -1.85 -12.32
N ASP A 492 15.09 -2.48 -12.89
CA ASP A 492 15.59 -2.17 -14.23
C ASP A 492 14.90 -3.02 -15.30
N GLN A 493 14.46 -4.22 -14.94
CA GLN A 493 13.83 -5.17 -15.85
C GLN A 493 12.67 -5.87 -15.17
N GLN A 494 11.60 -6.12 -15.92
CA GLN A 494 10.44 -6.84 -15.44
C GLN A 494 10.32 -8.20 -16.13
N TRP A 495 9.96 -9.20 -15.34
CA TRP A 495 9.67 -10.54 -15.77
C TRP A 495 8.25 -10.91 -15.35
N ALA A 496 7.52 -11.59 -16.22
CA ALA A 496 6.15 -12.00 -15.96
C ALA A 496 6.02 -13.52 -15.89
N LEU A 497 5.31 -13.97 -14.88
CA LEU A 497 4.92 -15.37 -14.74
C LEU A 497 3.50 -15.54 -15.30
N ILE A 498 3.40 -16.14 -16.49
CA ILE A 498 2.16 -16.34 -17.23
C ILE A 498 2.01 -17.82 -17.53
N ASN A 499 0.90 -18.43 -17.09
CA ASN A 499 0.60 -19.85 -17.28
C ASN A 499 1.75 -20.80 -16.84
N GLY A 500 2.42 -20.47 -15.72
CA GLY A 500 3.51 -21.25 -15.17
C GLY A 500 4.86 -21.08 -15.89
N THR A 501 4.95 -20.24 -16.92
CA THR A 501 6.19 -19.95 -17.65
C THR A 501 6.68 -18.54 -17.35
N LEU A 502 8.00 -18.37 -17.26
CA LEU A 502 8.63 -17.08 -17.00
C LEU A 502 9.00 -16.39 -18.31
N ARG A 503 8.57 -15.15 -18.50
CA ARG A 503 8.83 -14.34 -19.69
C ARG A 503 9.45 -13.01 -19.33
N HIS A 504 10.47 -12.59 -20.07
CA HIS A 504 10.97 -11.22 -20.01
C HIS A 504 9.99 -10.26 -20.67
N VAL A 505 9.73 -9.12 -20.03
CA VAL A 505 8.75 -8.12 -20.46
C VAL A 505 9.45 -6.75 -20.58
N PRO A 506 10.13 -6.49 -21.72
CA PRO A 506 10.90 -5.25 -21.91
C PRO A 506 10.06 -3.98 -21.88
N GLY A 507 8.79 -4.06 -22.25
CA GLY A 507 7.83 -2.94 -22.18
C GLY A 507 7.19 -2.75 -20.81
N GLY A 508 7.70 -3.44 -19.78
CA GLY A 508 7.29 -3.27 -18.40
C GLY A 508 5.86 -3.69 -18.12
N VAL A 509 5.23 -3.00 -17.17
CA VAL A 509 3.87 -3.29 -16.72
C VAL A 509 2.84 -3.16 -17.85
N ASP A 510 3.01 -2.19 -18.76
CA ASP A 510 2.07 -1.99 -19.88
C ASP A 510 2.09 -3.16 -20.88
N GLU A 511 3.25 -3.74 -21.12
CA GLU A 511 3.36 -4.93 -21.97
C GLU A 511 2.76 -6.15 -21.28
N TYR A 512 3.01 -6.33 -19.98
CA TYR A 512 2.40 -7.39 -19.19
C TYR A 512 0.87 -7.34 -19.25
N LEU A 513 0.26 -6.17 -19.05
CA LEU A 513 -1.18 -6.00 -19.12
C LEU A 513 -1.73 -6.39 -20.50
N ARG A 514 -1.08 -5.95 -21.60
CA ARG A 514 -1.47 -6.33 -22.97
C ARG A 514 -1.37 -7.84 -23.23
N LEU A 515 -0.33 -8.49 -22.70
CA LEU A 515 -0.17 -9.94 -22.86
C LEU A 515 -1.24 -10.75 -22.12
N THR A 516 -1.71 -10.24 -20.99
CA THR A 516 -2.74 -10.89 -20.18
C THR A 516 -4.16 -10.58 -20.68
N GLU A 517 -4.43 -9.43 -21.28
CA GLU A 517 -5.71 -9.09 -21.91
C GLU A 517 -5.99 -9.94 -23.18
N GLY A 518 -4.96 -10.31 -23.93
CA GLY A 518 -5.08 -11.13 -25.14
C GLY A 518 -5.18 -12.64 -24.91
N ALA A 519 -5.03 -13.09 -23.66
CA ALA A 519 -5.04 -14.50 -23.29
C ALA A 519 -6.37 -14.97 -22.64
N SER A 520 -7.38 -14.09 -22.60
CA SER A 520 -8.70 -14.35 -21.99
C SER A 520 -9.72 -14.81 -23.01
#